data_af28c022317deb1ce67f32a30683cc24
#
_entry.id   af28c022317deb1ce67f32a30683cc24
#
_cell.length_a   1.000
_cell.length_b   1.000
_cell.length_c   1.000
_cell.angle_alpha   90.00
_cell.angle_beta   90.00
_cell.angle_gamma   90.00
#
_symmetry.space_group_name_H-M   'P 1'
#
loop_
_entity.id
_entity.type
_entity.pdbx_description
1 polymer ?
#
loop_
_entity_poly.entity_id
_entity_poly.type
_entity_poly.pdbx_seq_one_letter_code
_entity_poly.pdbx_strand_id
1 'polypeptide(L)'
;HSQREAESIVSAIYASGYPDKIIVQDTIPGDDSQMYTLTAYCGSNGKARMLCLGHVLLEEHTPKGMGNHAAILTDYNRPLMEKLKKFLEDIGYRGFANFDIKLDSRDGEFKLFEINVRQGRSNYYLTASGCNPARLIVEDKLLGRSGECVFCEEKAYWSYLPLKLVLRYATVSEREQIFRCRAEGRAFSSMHYRPDTFLNPLRVFYVAMQERHQIKKFERYYPVSGVERYNK
;
A
#
# COMPACT_ATOMS: atom_id res chain seq x y z
N HIS A 1 4.53 -22.56 12.89
CA HIS A 1 3.41 -22.88 13.80
C HIS A 1 2.85 -24.27 13.44
N SER A 2 2.39 -25.03 14.43
CA SER A 2 1.81 -26.34 14.23
C SER A 2 0.28 -26.27 14.16
N GLN A 3 -0.35 -27.29 13.57
CA GLN A 3 -1.81 -27.42 13.57
C GLN A 3 -2.39 -27.34 14.98
N ARG A 4 -1.75 -28.02 15.95
CA ARG A 4 -2.18 -28.04 17.35
C ARG A 4 -2.17 -26.63 17.98
N GLU A 5 -1.20 -25.80 17.63
CA GLU A 5 -1.12 -24.41 18.09
C GLU A 5 -2.24 -23.56 17.47
N ALA A 6 -2.52 -23.73 16.18
CA ALA A 6 -3.63 -23.04 15.50
C ALA A 6 -4.98 -23.43 16.13
N GLU A 7 -5.23 -24.71 16.38
CA GLU A 7 -6.44 -25.21 17.06
C GLU A 7 -6.60 -24.62 18.46
N SER A 8 -5.49 -24.52 19.23
CA SER A 8 -5.51 -23.89 20.56
C SER A 8 -5.88 -22.41 20.50
N ILE A 9 -5.31 -21.65 19.54
CA ILE A 9 -5.60 -20.23 19.35
C ILE A 9 -7.06 -20.03 18.94
N VAL A 10 -7.55 -20.80 17.97
CA VAL A 10 -8.95 -20.72 17.51
C VAL A 10 -9.91 -21.04 18.67
N SER A 11 -9.62 -22.07 19.44
CA SER A 11 -10.43 -22.42 20.62
C SER A 11 -10.45 -21.31 21.67
N ALA A 12 -9.32 -20.66 21.93
CA ALA A 12 -9.23 -19.54 22.87
C ALA A 12 -10.04 -18.31 22.38
N ILE A 13 -10.01 -18.03 21.07
CA ILE A 13 -10.79 -16.93 20.47
C ILE A 13 -12.30 -17.19 20.65
N TYR A 14 -12.78 -18.40 20.34
CA TYR A 14 -14.20 -18.73 20.53
C TYR A 14 -14.61 -18.74 22.00
N ALA A 15 -13.73 -19.21 22.89
CA ALA A 15 -13.96 -19.17 24.34
C ALA A 15 -14.08 -17.74 24.90
N SER A 16 -13.49 -16.74 24.22
CA SER A 16 -13.64 -15.32 24.57
C SER A 16 -14.98 -14.70 24.14
N GLY A 17 -15.88 -15.49 23.52
CA GLY A 17 -17.19 -15.04 23.06
C GLY A 17 -17.19 -14.42 21.64
N TYR A 18 -16.16 -14.65 20.83
CA TYR A 18 -16.15 -14.18 19.45
C TYR A 18 -17.26 -14.87 18.63
N PRO A 19 -18.20 -14.11 18.01
CA PRO A 19 -19.42 -14.69 17.45
C PRO A 19 -19.30 -15.10 15.98
N ASP A 20 -18.25 -14.66 15.27
CA ASP A 20 -18.12 -14.83 13.84
C ASP A 20 -17.16 -15.95 13.42
N LYS A 21 -17.12 -16.21 12.10
CA LYS A 21 -16.18 -17.16 11.50
C LYS A 21 -14.76 -16.62 11.51
N ILE A 22 -13.80 -17.50 11.66
CA ILE A 22 -12.36 -17.21 11.61
C ILE A 22 -11.81 -17.76 10.30
N ILE A 23 -11.02 -16.96 9.60
CA ILE A 23 -10.25 -17.41 8.43
C ILE A 23 -8.88 -17.88 8.93
N VAL A 24 -8.53 -19.10 8.60
CA VAL A 24 -7.19 -19.67 8.80
C VAL A 24 -6.55 -19.86 7.43
N GLN A 25 -5.40 -19.27 7.22
CA GLN A 25 -4.70 -19.33 5.93
C GLN A 25 -3.20 -19.54 6.15
N ASP A 26 -2.52 -20.07 5.13
CA ASP A 26 -1.06 -20.20 5.14
C ASP A 26 -0.37 -18.83 5.14
N THR A 27 0.75 -18.73 5.85
CA THR A 27 1.54 -17.51 5.90
C THR A 27 2.48 -17.44 4.71
N ILE A 28 2.39 -16.35 3.94
CA ILE A 28 3.37 -16.06 2.89
C ILE A 28 4.62 -15.49 3.56
N PRO A 29 5.80 -16.13 3.43
CA PRO A 29 7.02 -15.71 4.10
C PRO A 29 7.52 -14.35 3.59
N GLY A 30 8.43 -13.74 4.35
CA GLY A 30 9.09 -12.47 4.01
C GLY A 30 8.61 -11.28 4.83
N ASP A 31 9.35 -10.18 4.71
CA ASP A 31 9.08 -8.89 5.38
C ASP A 31 8.32 -7.90 4.47
N ASP A 32 8.29 -6.62 4.85
CA ASP A 32 7.63 -5.55 4.09
C ASP A 32 8.16 -5.42 2.65
N SER A 33 9.41 -5.83 2.39
CA SER A 33 10.02 -5.72 1.06
C SER A 33 9.36 -6.63 0.00
N GLN A 34 8.60 -7.62 0.42
CA GLN A 34 7.81 -8.48 -0.45
C GLN A 34 6.34 -8.05 -0.57
N MET A 35 5.95 -6.98 0.14
CA MET A 35 4.58 -6.49 0.10
C MET A 35 4.33 -5.58 -1.10
N TYR A 36 3.19 -5.82 -1.73
CA TYR A 36 2.68 -5.01 -2.84
C TYR A 36 1.22 -4.67 -2.61
N THR A 37 0.80 -3.58 -3.18
CA THR A 37 -0.61 -3.20 -3.24
C THR A 37 -0.97 -2.88 -4.68
N LEU A 38 -2.15 -3.31 -5.11
CA LEU A 38 -2.67 -2.89 -6.42
C LEU A 38 -4.04 -2.27 -6.22
N THR A 39 -4.18 -1.02 -6.65
CA THR A 39 -5.49 -0.37 -6.70
C THR A 39 -6.02 -0.37 -8.11
N ALA A 40 -7.26 -0.82 -8.26
CA ALA A 40 -8.02 -0.76 -9.50
C ALA A 40 -9.27 0.10 -9.32
N TYR A 41 -9.75 0.71 -10.41
CA TYR A 41 -11.06 1.33 -10.52
C TYR A 41 -11.80 0.76 -11.71
N CYS A 42 -12.99 0.19 -11.46
CA CYS A 42 -13.91 -0.25 -12.50
C CYS A 42 -15.09 0.73 -12.59
N GLY A 43 -15.38 1.15 -13.81
CA GLY A 43 -16.47 2.08 -14.09
C GLY A 43 -17.86 1.46 -13.90
N SER A 44 -18.88 2.29 -14.04
CA SER A 44 -20.30 1.88 -13.93
C SER A 44 -20.70 0.80 -14.93
N ASN A 45 -19.97 0.68 -16.04
CA ASN A 45 -20.15 -0.36 -17.08
C ASN A 45 -19.45 -1.70 -16.72
N GLY A 46 -18.79 -1.81 -15.56
CA GLY A 46 -18.06 -3.02 -15.14
C GLY A 46 -16.72 -3.20 -15.84
N LYS A 47 -16.22 -2.19 -16.58
CA LYS A 47 -14.92 -2.25 -17.21
C LYS A 47 -13.87 -1.51 -16.37
N ALA A 48 -12.68 -2.08 -16.28
CA ALA A 48 -11.57 -1.44 -15.60
C ALA A 48 -11.16 -0.16 -16.33
N ARG A 49 -10.94 0.91 -15.56
CA ARG A 49 -10.53 2.22 -16.03
C ARG A 49 -9.11 2.59 -15.61
N MET A 50 -8.62 1.96 -14.55
CA MET A 50 -7.29 2.23 -14.01
C MET A 50 -6.83 1.05 -13.18
N LEU A 51 -5.54 0.69 -13.33
CA LEU A 51 -4.80 -0.17 -12.42
C LEU A 51 -3.46 0.49 -12.11
N CYS A 52 -3.08 0.47 -10.84
CA CYS A 52 -1.79 0.97 -10.37
C CYS A 52 -1.22 0.00 -9.34
N LEU A 53 -0.04 -0.53 -9.63
CA LEU A 53 0.72 -1.38 -8.72
C LEU A 53 1.65 -0.51 -7.88
N GLY A 54 1.79 -0.83 -6.60
CA GLY A 54 2.74 -0.21 -5.69
C GLY A 54 3.54 -1.26 -4.94
N HIS A 55 4.86 -1.11 -4.92
CA HIS A 55 5.75 -1.84 -4.03
C HIS A 55 5.79 -1.15 -2.68
N VAL A 56 5.39 -1.84 -1.63
CA VAL A 56 5.36 -1.31 -0.26
C VAL A 56 6.76 -1.37 0.33
N LEU A 57 7.32 -0.21 0.65
CA LEU A 57 8.65 -0.11 1.25
C LEU A 57 8.61 -0.30 2.77
N LEU A 58 7.52 0.18 3.39
CA LEU A 58 7.25 0.07 4.82
C LEU A 58 5.76 -0.02 5.09
N GLU A 59 5.40 -0.86 6.05
CA GLU A 59 4.09 -0.88 6.69
C GLU A 59 4.15 -0.24 8.09
N GLU A 60 3.00 0.00 8.69
CA GLU A 60 2.91 0.43 10.08
C GLU A 60 2.91 -0.79 11.01
N HIS A 61 3.90 -0.87 11.89
CA HIS A 61 4.09 -2.00 12.81
C HIS A 61 3.54 -1.74 14.23
N THR A 62 2.77 -0.69 14.44
CA THR A 62 2.11 -0.47 15.72
C THR A 62 0.92 -1.44 15.88
N PRO A 63 0.57 -1.88 17.11
CA PRO A 63 -0.53 -2.83 17.31
C PRO A 63 -1.87 -2.41 16.71
N LYS A 64 -2.12 -1.09 16.58
CA LYS A 64 -3.35 -0.54 15.98
C LYS A 64 -3.21 -0.14 14.51
N GLY A 65 -2.01 -0.18 13.97
CA GLY A 65 -1.71 0.27 12.62
C GLY A 65 -1.20 -0.82 11.69
N MET A 66 -0.96 -2.01 12.21
CA MET A 66 -0.44 -3.15 11.46
C MET A 66 -1.23 -3.39 10.17
N GLY A 67 -0.51 -3.61 9.05
CA GLY A 67 -1.10 -3.79 7.72
C GLY A 67 -1.44 -2.49 6.99
N ASN A 68 -1.18 -1.29 7.56
CA ASN A 68 -1.32 -0.05 6.81
C ASN A 68 -0.02 0.30 6.10
N HIS A 69 -0.07 0.47 4.79
CA HIS A 69 1.08 0.87 4.00
C HIS A 69 1.50 2.30 4.35
N ALA A 70 2.77 2.48 4.66
CA ALA A 70 3.34 3.74 5.15
C ALA A 70 4.25 4.45 4.14
N ALA A 71 4.90 3.70 3.26
CA ALA A 71 5.69 4.21 2.15
C ALA A 71 5.57 3.28 0.95
N ILE A 72 5.37 3.83 -0.25
CA ILE A 72 5.14 3.09 -1.49
C ILE A 72 5.99 3.71 -2.61
N LEU A 73 6.66 2.85 -3.39
CA LEU A 73 7.12 3.14 -4.74
C LEU A 73 6.15 2.52 -5.73
N THR A 74 5.64 3.28 -6.71
CA THR A 74 4.85 2.66 -7.78
C THR A 74 5.71 1.68 -8.56
N ASP A 75 5.06 0.62 -9.02
CA ASP A 75 5.71 -0.44 -9.78
C ASP A 75 4.87 -0.85 -10.99
N TYR A 76 5.44 -1.65 -11.86
CA TYR A 76 4.76 -2.10 -13.07
C TYR A 76 5.00 -3.58 -13.33
N ASN A 77 3.93 -4.35 -13.36
CA ASN A 77 3.94 -5.75 -13.74
C ASN A 77 2.72 -6.03 -14.62
N ARG A 78 2.91 -5.91 -15.93
CA ARG A 78 1.82 -6.05 -16.92
C ARG A 78 1.07 -7.38 -16.81
N PRO A 79 1.71 -8.55 -16.69
CA PRO A 79 1.01 -9.82 -16.55
C PRO A 79 0.10 -9.88 -15.32
N LEU A 80 0.59 -9.43 -14.16
CA LEU A 80 -0.22 -9.37 -12.92
C LEU A 80 -1.40 -8.41 -13.09
N MET A 81 -1.15 -7.22 -13.61
CA MET A 81 -2.18 -6.19 -13.78
C MET A 81 -3.28 -6.64 -14.76
N GLU A 82 -2.93 -7.28 -15.87
CA GLU A 82 -3.92 -7.84 -16.81
C GLU A 82 -4.72 -8.98 -16.19
N LYS A 83 -4.10 -9.86 -15.42
CA LYS A 83 -4.78 -10.93 -14.70
C LYS A 83 -5.83 -10.38 -13.73
N LEU A 84 -5.49 -9.34 -12.98
CA LEU A 84 -6.42 -8.71 -12.02
C LEU A 84 -7.49 -7.87 -12.71
N LYS A 85 -7.14 -7.19 -13.82
CA LYS A 85 -8.13 -6.52 -14.69
C LYS A 85 -9.18 -7.53 -15.17
N LYS A 86 -8.71 -8.62 -15.76
CA LYS A 86 -9.62 -9.68 -16.25
C LYS A 86 -10.51 -10.23 -15.14
N PHE A 87 -9.94 -10.54 -13.99
CA PHE A 87 -10.69 -11.03 -12.83
C PHE A 87 -11.82 -10.06 -12.44
N LEU A 88 -11.54 -8.76 -12.30
CA LEU A 88 -12.56 -7.77 -11.94
C LEU A 88 -13.64 -7.61 -13.02
N GLU A 89 -13.26 -7.65 -14.29
CA GLU A 89 -14.21 -7.56 -15.40
C GLU A 89 -15.10 -8.82 -15.53
N ASP A 90 -14.54 -10.01 -15.33
CA ASP A 90 -15.27 -11.28 -15.39
C ASP A 90 -16.36 -11.37 -14.30
N ILE A 91 -16.11 -10.81 -13.11
CA ILE A 91 -17.12 -10.76 -12.03
C ILE A 91 -18.04 -9.52 -12.12
N GLY A 92 -17.86 -8.66 -13.13
CA GLY A 92 -18.64 -7.44 -13.30
C GLY A 92 -18.46 -6.42 -12.19
N TYR A 93 -17.26 -6.36 -11.58
CA TYR A 93 -16.96 -5.46 -10.45
C TYR A 93 -17.11 -3.99 -10.81
N ARG A 94 -17.54 -3.17 -9.86
CA ARG A 94 -17.71 -1.72 -10.03
C ARG A 94 -17.17 -0.95 -8.82
N GLY A 95 -16.41 0.10 -9.07
CA GLY A 95 -15.82 0.92 -8.01
C GLY A 95 -14.34 0.60 -7.77
N PHE A 96 -13.84 0.98 -6.59
CA PHE A 96 -12.45 0.72 -6.20
C PHE A 96 -12.27 -0.66 -5.61
N ALA A 97 -11.21 -1.34 -6.03
CA ALA A 97 -10.70 -2.54 -5.41
C ALA A 97 -9.22 -2.32 -5.05
N ASN A 98 -8.83 -2.63 -3.81
CA ASN A 98 -7.44 -2.66 -3.39
C ASN A 98 -7.08 -4.10 -3.07
N PHE A 99 -6.06 -4.61 -3.76
CA PHE A 99 -5.51 -5.93 -3.56
C PHE A 99 -4.26 -5.81 -2.69
N ASP A 100 -4.22 -6.56 -1.61
CA ASP A 100 -3.03 -6.75 -0.81
C ASP A 100 -2.34 -8.02 -1.31
N ILE A 101 -1.09 -7.87 -1.73
CA ILE A 101 -0.34 -8.86 -2.51
C ILE A 101 1.02 -9.05 -1.86
N LYS A 102 1.52 -10.27 -1.83
CA LYS A 102 2.88 -10.55 -1.40
C LYS A 102 3.61 -11.39 -2.44
N LEU A 103 4.84 -11.02 -2.73
CA LEU A 103 5.74 -11.82 -3.54
C LEU A 103 6.26 -12.98 -2.68
N ASP A 104 5.88 -14.20 -3.02
CA ASP A 104 6.31 -15.38 -2.30
C ASP A 104 7.73 -15.76 -2.73
N SER A 105 8.68 -15.66 -1.80
CA SER A 105 10.09 -15.99 -2.07
C SER A 105 10.36 -17.47 -2.34
N ARG A 106 9.38 -18.36 -2.07
CA ARG A 106 9.50 -19.80 -2.29
C ARG A 106 9.37 -20.18 -3.76
N ASP A 107 8.54 -19.44 -4.52
CA ASP A 107 8.23 -19.72 -5.92
C ASP A 107 8.35 -18.51 -6.86
N GLY A 108 8.58 -17.32 -6.31
CA GLY A 108 8.65 -16.07 -7.07
C GLY A 108 7.30 -15.55 -7.57
N GLU A 109 6.18 -16.10 -7.08
CA GLU A 109 4.86 -15.75 -7.54
C GLU A 109 4.18 -14.71 -6.63
N PHE A 110 3.39 -13.82 -7.23
CA PHE A 110 2.54 -12.90 -6.49
C PHE A 110 1.31 -13.62 -5.95
N LYS A 111 1.15 -13.63 -4.64
CA LYS A 111 0.00 -14.22 -3.92
C LYS A 111 -0.90 -13.10 -3.41
N LEU A 112 -2.17 -13.17 -3.76
CA LEU A 112 -3.21 -12.28 -3.23
C LEU A 112 -3.73 -12.89 -1.93
N PHE A 113 -3.86 -12.07 -0.90
CA PHE A 113 -4.40 -12.54 0.38
C PHE A 113 -5.57 -11.69 0.90
N GLU A 114 -5.76 -10.47 0.38
CA GLU A 114 -6.91 -9.63 0.72
C GLU A 114 -7.36 -8.78 -0.47
N ILE A 115 -8.68 -8.56 -0.57
CA ILE A 115 -9.29 -7.60 -1.51
C ILE A 115 -10.20 -6.67 -0.72
N ASN A 116 -9.82 -5.41 -0.64
CA ASN A 116 -10.61 -4.36 -0.01
C ASN A 116 -11.49 -3.68 -1.05
N VAL A 117 -12.81 -3.82 -0.92
CA VAL A 117 -13.82 -3.28 -1.88
C VAL A 117 -14.11 -1.79 -1.67
N ARG A 118 -13.10 -1.02 -1.38
CA ARG A 118 -13.14 0.41 -1.09
C ARG A 118 -11.85 1.09 -1.50
N GLN A 119 -11.86 2.41 -1.51
CA GLN A 119 -10.65 3.19 -1.65
C GLN A 119 -9.72 2.96 -0.45
N GLY A 120 -8.46 2.71 -0.72
CA GLY A 120 -7.44 2.47 0.30
C GLY A 120 -6.99 3.74 1.00
N ARG A 121 -6.46 3.60 2.20
CA ARG A 121 -5.91 4.71 3.00
C ARG A 121 -4.67 5.34 2.37
N SER A 122 -3.86 4.54 1.67
CA SER A 122 -2.61 4.94 1.03
C SER A 122 -2.77 5.45 -0.41
N ASN A 123 -4.01 5.53 -0.93
CA ASN A 123 -4.29 5.70 -2.37
C ASN A 123 -3.81 7.03 -3.00
N TYR A 124 -3.17 7.91 -2.22
CA TYR A 124 -2.53 9.09 -2.81
C TYR A 124 -1.36 8.72 -3.75
N TYR A 125 -0.78 7.53 -3.63
CA TYR A 125 0.24 7.04 -4.57
C TYR A 125 -0.28 6.95 -6.02
N LEU A 126 -1.59 6.77 -6.22
CA LEU A 126 -2.24 6.83 -7.54
C LEU A 126 -2.10 8.22 -8.16
N THR A 127 -2.40 9.26 -7.36
CA THR A 127 -2.25 10.64 -7.80
C THR A 127 -0.79 10.98 -8.09
N ALA A 128 0.12 10.45 -7.27
CA ALA A 128 1.56 10.60 -7.45
C ALA A 128 2.04 10.00 -8.79
N SER A 129 1.43 8.89 -9.25
CA SER A 129 1.72 8.26 -10.55
C SER A 129 0.94 8.87 -11.73
N GLY A 130 0.29 10.02 -11.53
CA GLY A 130 -0.48 10.71 -12.58
C GLY A 130 -1.94 10.28 -12.72
N CYS A 131 -2.38 9.26 -11.97
CA CYS A 131 -3.75 8.76 -12.00
C CYS A 131 -4.59 9.43 -10.90
N ASN A 132 -5.45 10.37 -11.26
CA ASN A 132 -6.31 11.06 -10.28
C ASN A 132 -7.63 10.28 -10.05
N PRO A 133 -7.80 9.60 -8.89
CA PRO A 133 -9.00 8.81 -8.61
C PRO A 133 -10.27 9.66 -8.49
N ALA A 134 -10.18 10.89 -8.00
CA ALA A 134 -11.32 11.80 -7.92
C ALA A 134 -11.85 12.18 -9.31
N ARG A 135 -10.92 12.45 -10.26
CA ARG A 135 -11.28 12.70 -11.65
C ARG A 135 -12.01 11.50 -12.27
N LEU A 136 -11.52 10.27 -12.05
CA LEU A 136 -12.16 9.06 -12.58
C LEU A 136 -13.59 8.89 -12.06
N ILE A 137 -13.83 9.17 -10.76
CA ILE A 137 -15.17 9.13 -10.19
C ILE A 137 -16.09 10.17 -10.84
N VAL A 138 -15.63 11.40 -10.99
CA VAL A 138 -16.41 12.48 -11.61
C VAL A 138 -16.74 12.14 -13.06
N GLU A 139 -15.76 11.68 -13.83
CA GLU A 139 -15.96 11.29 -15.23
C GLU A 139 -16.98 10.15 -15.36
N ASP A 140 -16.89 9.13 -14.51
CA ASP A 140 -17.79 7.96 -14.54
C ASP A 140 -19.18 8.31 -13.98
N LYS A 141 -19.25 8.85 -12.75
CA LYS A 141 -20.51 8.97 -12.02
C LYS A 141 -21.33 10.21 -12.37
N LEU A 142 -20.69 11.31 -12.70
CA LEU A 142 -21.37 12.56 -12.99
C LEU A 142 -21.44 12.87 -14.48
N LEU A 143 -20.42 12.51 -15.24
CA LEU A 143 -20.36 12.83 -16.68
C LEU A 143 -20.70 11.63 -17.56
N GLY A 144 -20.91 10.42 -17.00
CA GLY A 144 -21.22 9.20 -17.74
C GLY A 144 -20.15 8.79 -18.76
N ARG A 145 -18.91 9.24 -18.56
CA ARG A 145 -17.81 9.01 -19.51
C ARG A 145 -17.21 7.62 -19.28
N SER A 146 -17.19 6.80 -20.30
CA SER A 146 -16.35 5.62 -20.39
C SER A 146 -15.00 5.98 -21.00
N GLY A 147 -13.99 5.12 -20.84
CA GLY A 147 -12.67 5.31 -21.45
C GLY A 147 -11.85 4.03 -21.36
N GLU A 148 -10.71 4.03 -22.02
CA GLU A 148 -9.77 2.91 -21.97
C GLU A 148 -9.17 2.73 -20.57
N CYS A 149 -8.69 1.52 -20.30
CA CYS A 149 -8.02 1.20 -19.06
C CYS A 149 -6.59 1.74 -19.08
N VAL A 150 -6.26 2.56 -18.10
CA VAL A 150 -4.90 3.08 -17.88
C VAL A 150 -4.18 2.16 -16.92
N PHE A 151 -3.05 1.61 -17.34
CA PHE A 151 -2.08 0.97 -16.46
C PHE A 151 -1.06 2.03 -16.07
N CYS A 152 -0.98 2.34 -14.75
CA CYS A 152 -0.05 3.35 -14.27
C CYS A 152 1.39 2.82 -14.36
N GLU A 153 2.20 3.37 -15.27
CA GLU A 153 3.58 2.94 -15.53
C GLU A 153 4.61 3.89 -14.91
N GLU A 154 4.19 5.11 -14.59
CA GLU A 154 5.08 6.15 -14.07
C GLU A 154 5.56 5.82 -12.66
N LYS A 155 6.89 5.80 -12.49
CA LYS A 155 7.50 5.64 -11.17
C LYS A 155 7.26 6.90 -10.34
N ALA A 156 6.69 6.71 -9.15
CA ALA A 156 6.47 7.75 -8.17
C ALA A 156 6.70 7.21 -6.76
N TYR A 157 7.10 8.08 -5.87
CA TYR A 157 7.27 7.77 -4.46
C TYR A 157 6.20 8.51 -3.63
N TRP A 158 5.55 7.77 -2.74
CA TRP A 158 4.63 8.34 -1.77
C TRP A 158 4.94 7.82 -0.37
N SER A 159 4.83 8.71 0.64
CA SER A 159 4.91 8.31 2.04
C SER A 159 4.17 9.30 2.94
N TYR A 160 3.66 8.82 4.09
CA TYR A 160 3.29 9.69 5.20
C TYR A 160 4.36 9.72 6.31
N LEU A 161 5.45 8.99 6.13
CA LEU A 161 6.59 8.97 7.05
C LEU A 161 7.65 10.01 6.66
N PRO A 162 8.48 10.47 7.61
CA PRO A 162 9.66 11.26 7.28
C PRO A 162 10.60 10.49 6.34
N LEU A 163 11.07 11.14 5.29
CA LEU A 163 11.96 10.50 4.32
C LEU A 163 13.18 9.84 4.98
N LYS A 164 13.81 10.52 5.96
CA LYS A 164 14.95 9.98 6.71
C LYS A 164 14.65 8.66 7.41
N LEU A 165 13.40 8.44 7.82
CA LEU A 165 12.98 7.18 8.41
C LEU A 165 12.88 6.09 7.34
N VAL A 166 12.19 6.35 6.22
CA VAL A 166 12.05 5.40 5.12
C VAL A 166 13.42 4.96 4.60
N LEU A 167 14.35 5.90 4.42
CA LEU A 167 15.70 5.61 3.96
C LEU A 167 16.52 4.69 4.89
N ARG A 168 16.15 4.56 6.17
CA ARG A 168 16.81 3.58 7.07
C ARG A 168 16.46 2.14 6.70
N TYR A 169 15.27 1.93 6.14
CA TYR A 169 14.72 0.61 5.79
C TYR A 169 14.82 0.29 4.30
N ALA A 170 15.08 1.28 3.48
CA ALA A 170 15.20 1.11 2.03
C ALA A 170 16.56 0.50 1.64
N THR A 171 16.55 -0.44 0.71
CA THR A 171 17.74 -0.98 0.04
C THR A 171 18.45 0.12 -0.78
N VAL A 172 19.66 -0.15 -1.25
CA VAL A 172 20.40 0.79 -2.11
C VAL A 172 19.60 1.13 -3.37
N SER A 173 19.07 0.13 -4.04
CA SER A 173 18.26 0.32 -5.26
C SER A 173 16.99 1.13 -5.01
N GLU A 174 16.27 0.87 -3.90
CA GLU A 174 15.09 1.64 -3.53
C GLU A 174 15.42 3.10 -3.22
N ARG A 175 16.53 3.36 -2.51
CA ARG A 175 17.01 4.73 -2.26
C ARG A 175 17.30 5.48 -3.55
N GLU A 176 17.97 4.86 -4.51
CA GLU A 176 18.24 5.43 -5.83
C GLU A 176 16.92 5.79 -6.56
N GLN A 177 15.94 4.89 -6.54
CA GLN A 177 14.63 5.13 -7.13
C GLN A 177 13.88 6.28 -6.43
N ILE A 178 13.90 6.33 -5.09
CA ILE A 178 13.32 7.44 -4.31
C ILE A 178 13.95 8.77 -4.69
N PHE A 179 15.30 8.83 -4.76
CA PHE A 179 15.99 10.06 -5.13
C PHE A 179 15.73 10.47 -6.57
N ARG A 180 15.60 9.52 -7.50
CA ARG A 180 15.19 9.79 -8.88
C ARG A 180 13.78 10.38 -8.92
N CYS A 181 12.80 9.76 -8.26
CA CYS A 181 11.45 10.32 -8.15
C CYS A 181 11.46 11.74 -7.58
N ARG A 182 12.31 12.02 -6.60
CA ARG A 182 12.44 13.39 -6.04
C ARG A 182 13.01 14.39 -7.06
N ALA A 183 14.06 14.02 -7.77
CA ALA A 183 14.67 14.88 -8.79
C ALA A 183 13.69 15.22 -9.93
N GLU A 184 12.80 14.29 -10.24
CA GLU A 184 11.78 14.40 -11.28
C GLU A 184 10.45 15.03 -10.79
N GLY A 185 10.39 15.47 -9.52
CA GLY A 185 9.16 16.05 -8.95
C GLY A 185 8.03 15.04 -8.71
N ARG A 186 8.33 13.74 -8.69
CA ARG A 186 7.39 12.63 -8.49
C ARG A 186 7.47 11.97 -7.10
N ALA A 187 7.95 12.72 -6.12
CA ALA A 187 7.99 12.29 -4.72
C ALA A 187 7.04 13.12 -3.88
N PHE A 188 6.11 12.47 -3.20
CA PHE A 188 5.01 13.09 -2.47
C PHE A 188 4.99 12.64 -1.01
N SER A 189 4.63 13.57 -0.13
CA SER A 189 4.43 13.31 1.29
C SER A 189 3.05 13.77 1.72
N SER A 190 2.29 12.91 2.38
CA SER A 190 1.00 13.29 2.95
C SER A 190 1.12 14.30 4.08
N MET A 191 2.28 14.43 4.73
CA MET A 191 2.52 15.46 5.76
C MET A 191 2.85 16.82 5.17
N HIS A 192 3.50 16.85 3.99
CA HIS A 192 4.02 18.04 3.33
C HIS A 192 3.38 18.31 1.97
N TYR A 193 2.15 17.85 1.76
CA TYR A 193 1.48 17.96 0.46
C TYR A 193 1.01 19.39 0.10
N ARG A 194 0.89 20.26 1.11
CA ARG A 194 0.43 21.63 0.91
C ARG A 194 1.60 22.60 0.92
N PRO A 195 1.74 23.45 -0.12
CA PRO A 195 2.81 24.45 -0.17
C PRO A 195 2.77 25.45 0.99
N ASP A 196 1.57 25.78 1.49
CA ASP A 196 1.33 26.70 2.61
C ASP A 196 1.68 26.09 3.99
N THR A 197 2.06 24.83 4.06
CA THR A 197 2.46 24.19 5.33
C THR A 197 3.56 24.97 6.03
N PHE A 198 4.54 25.49 5.28
CA PHE A 198 5.68 26.25 5.83
C PHE A 198 5.33 27.70 6.20
N LEU A 199 4.20 28.24 5.75
CA LEU A 199 3.73 29.57 6.08
C LEU A 199 2.96 29.60 7.41
N ASN A 200 2.57 28.45 7.95
CA ASN A 200 1.87 28.35 9.23
C ASN A 200 2.78 27.73 10.31
N PRO A 201 3.31 28.50 11.26
CA PRO A 201 4.26 28.02 12.26
C PRO A 201 3.67 26.92 13.17
N LEU A 202 2.37 26.97 13.48
CA LEU A 202 1.71 25.93 14.28
C LEU A 202 1.68 24.60 13.51
N ARG A 203 1.44 24.65 12.20
CA ARG A 203 1.46 23.45 11.36
C ARG A 203 2.87 22.89 11.21
N VAL A 204 3.88 23.74 11.03
CA VAL A 204 5.29 23.31 11.01
C VAL A 204 5.66 22.59 12.31
N PHE A 205 5.29 23.17 13.44
CA PHE A 205 5.52 22.54 14.75
C PHE A 205 4.78 21.20 14.87
N TYR A 206 3.51 21.16 14.51
CA TYR A 206 2.72 19.93 14.53
C TYR A 206 3.33 18.84 13.66
N VAL A 207 3.72 19.15 12.42
CA VAL A 207 4.35 18.19 11.50
C VAL A 207 5.67 17.68 12.08
N ALA A 208 6.52 18.57 12.61
CA ALA A 208 7.79 18.17 13.23
C ALA A 208 7.58 17.25 14.46
N MET A 209 6.54 17.51 15.26
CA MET A 209 6.16 16.65 16.38
C MET A 209 5.67 15.28 15.89
N GLN A 210 4.83 15.23 14.85
CA GLN A 210 4.35 13.99 14.25
C GLN A 210 5.50 13.17 13.66
N GLU A 211 6.42 13.79 12.94
CA GLU A 211 7.59 13.11 12.41
C GLU A 211 8.46 12.46 13.51
N ARG A 212 8.70 13.19 14.60
CA ARG A 212 9.42 12.63 15.76
C ARG A 212 8.66 11.47 16.40
N HIS A 213 7.34 11.57 16.46
CA HIS A 213 6.50 10.51 16.99
C HIS A 213 6.56 9.25 16.12
N GLN A 214 6.49 9.40 14.80
CA GLN A 214 6.64 8.27 13.86
C GLN A 214 8.02 7.58 14.01
N ILE A 215 9.10 8.35 14.10
CA ILE A 215 10.44 7.78 14.31
C ILE A 215 10.48 6.93 15.59
N LYS A 216 9.98 7.46 16.73
CA LYS A 216 9.94 6.73 18.00
C LYS A 216 9.07 5.46 17.93
N LYS A 217 7.96 5.50 17.17
CA LYS A 217 7.13 4.30 16.94
C LYS A 217 7.91 3.19 16.23
N PHE A 218 8.59 3.52 15.14
CA PHE A 218 9.39 2.55 14.39
C PHE A 218 10.58 2.03 15.22
N GLU A 219 11.27 2.89 15.95
CA GLU A 219 12.36 2.47 16.87
C GLU A 219 11.86 1.50 17.94
N ARG A 220 10.62 1.64 18.40
CA ARG A 220 10.02 0.78 19.42
C ARG A 220 9.46 -0.52 18.88
N TYR A 221 8.72 -0.48 17.76
CA TYR A 221 7.93 -1.61 17.29
C TYR A 221 8.54 -2.33 16.08
N TYR A 222 9.44 -1.70 15.36
CA TYR A 222 10.10 -2.25 14.18
C TYR A 222 11.54 -1.72 14.07
N PRO A 223 12.44 -2.02 15.03
CA PRO A 223 13.82 -1.54 14.97
C PRO A 223 14.56 -2.15 13.77
N VAL A 224 15.41 -1.36 13.12
CA VAL A 224 16.19 -1.79 11.93
C VAL A 224 16.99 -3.06 12.19
N SER A 225 17.51 -3.24 13.40
CA SER A 225 18.28 -4.43 13.81
C SER A 225 17.46 -5.74 13.77
N GLY A 226 16.12 -5.65 13.77
CA GLY A 226 15.21 -6.81 13.69
C GLY A 226 14.71 -7.12 12.28
N VAL A 227 15.14 -6.36 11.26
CA VAL A 227 14.66 -6.54 9.89
C VAL A 227 15.53 -7.56 9.16
N GLU A 228 14.92 -8.65 8.65
CA GLU A 228 15.63 -9.78 8.04
C GLU A 228 16.56 -9.38 6.88
N ARG A 229 16.20 -8.39 6.09
CA ARG A 229 16.99 -7.92 4.93
C ARG A 229 18.35 -7.30 5.31
N TYR A 230 18.57 -6.95 6.59
CA TYR A 230 19.82 -6.40 7.08
C TYR A 230 20.66 -7.42 7.85
N ASN A 231 20.11 -8.63 8.08
CA ASN A 231 20.77 -9.71 8.78
C ASN A 231 21.42 -10.74 7.82
N LYS A 232 21.47 -10.41 6.54
CA LYS A 232 22.17 -11.19 5.47
C LYS A 232 23.41 -10.40 4.97
#